data_f1ac579a69246ee2e8943f9630525264
#
_entry.id   f1ac579a69246ee2e8943f9630525264
#
_cell.length_a   1.000
_cell.length_b   1.000
_cell.length_c   1.000
_cell.angle_alpha   90.00
_cell.angle_beta   90.00
_cell.angle_gamma   90.00
#
_symmetry.space_group_name_H-M   'P 1'
#
loop_
_entity.id
_entity.type
_entity.pdbx_description
1 polymer ?
#
loop_
_entity_poly.entity_id
_entity_poly.type
_entity_poly.pdbx_seq_one_letter_code
_entity_poly.pdbx_strand_id
1 'polypeptide(L)'
;MRFGDRVADIVHGCTDTYQTPKPPWRQRKASYLEHLQTASQEVLRVSLADKLHNARSILLDLQRFGDAVWERFNGGKEGTLWYYRSILETFRSVSDSPLVAELAWVLQRIEALIANSGQDSP
;
A
#
# COMPACT_ATOMS: atom_id res chain seq x y z
N MET A 1 8.99 1.58 -21.20
CA MET A 1 9.23 3.02 -21.13
C MET A 1 10.33 3.34 -20.14
N ARG A 2 11.26 4.12 -20.52
CA ARG A 2 12.36 4.51 -19.65
C ARG A 2 12.39 6.01 -19.51
N PHE A 3 12.43 6.48 -18.31
CA PHE A 3 12.53 7.91 -18.04
C PHE A 3 13.96 8.34 -17.75
N GLY A 4 14.88 7.38 -17.72
CA GLY A 4 16.25 7.61 -17.35
C GLY A 4 16.63 6.71 -16.20
N ASP A 5 17.93 6.60 -15.95
CA ASP A 5 18.43 5.68 -14.93
C ASP A 5 17.92 6.02 -13.56
N ARG A 6 17.81 7.31 -13.26
CA ARG A 6 17.34 7.74 -11.94
C ARG A 6 15.92 7.28 -11.67
N VAL A 7 15.05 7.41 -12.66
CA VAL A 7 13.66 6.98 -12.50
C VAL A 7 13.60 5.46 -12.36
N ALA A 8 14.44 4.74 -13.11
CA ALA A 8 14.50 3.30 -12.97
C ALA A 8 14.91 2.89 -11.56
N ASP A 9 15.88 3.60 -10.97
CA ASP A 9 16.32 3.30 -9.61
C ASP A 9 15.20 3.55 -8.60
N ILE A 10 14.43 4.60 -8.80
CA ILE A 10 13.31 4.90 -7.91
C ILE A 10 12.27 3.80 -8.00
N VAL A 11 11.98 3.34 -9.21
CA VAL A 11 11.02 2.26 -9.41
C VAL A 11 11.51 0.99 -8.73
N HIS A 12 12.80 0.67 -8.81
CA HIS A 12 13.36 -0.48 -8.12
C HIS A 12 13.19 -0.36 -6.61
N GLY A 13 13.35 0.83 -6.07
CA GLY A 13 13.15 1.05 -4.65
C GLY A 13 11.72 0.86 -4.20
N CYS A 14 10.77 0.91 -5.12
CA CYS A 14 9.35 0.80 -4.81
C CYS A 14 8.76 -0.58 -5.09
N THR A 15 9.51 -1.46 -5.76
CA THR A 15 9.01 -2.77 -6.16
C THR A 15 9.47 -3.86 -5.22
N ASP A 16 8.87 -5.03 -5.40
CA ASP A 16 9.28 -6.20 -4.68
C ASP A 16 10.59 -6.75 -5.23
N THR A 17 11.15 -7.72 -4.52
CA THR A 17 12.39 -8.36 -4.92
C THR A 17 12.30 -9.00 -6.30
N TYR A 18 13.46 -9.12 -6.95
CA TYR A 18 13.59 -9.82 -8.24
C TYR A 18 14.13 -11.23 -8.09
N GLN A 19 14.25 -11.71 -6.89
CA GLN A 19 14.76 -13.05 -6.65
C GLN A 19 13.85 -14.11 -7.28
N THR A 20 14.48 -15.18 -7.73
CA THR A 20 13.77 -16.31 -8.31
C THR A 20 14.22 -17.58 -7.61
N PRO A 21 13.32 -18.36 -6.99
CA PRO A 21 11.89 -18.10 -6.90
C PRO A 21 11.60 -16.92 -6.00
N LYS A 22 10.45 -16.27 -6.25
CA LYS A 22 10.09 -15.13 -5.41
C LYS A 22 9.75 -15.59 -4.01
N PRO A 23 10.14 -14.80 -2.99
CA PRO A 23 9.72 -15.10 -1.63
C PRO A 23 8.20 -15.02 -1.47
N PRO A 24 7.65 -15.58 -0.41
CA PRO A 24 6.23 -15.44 -0.14
C PRO A 24 5.79 -13.98 -0.10
N TRP A 25 4.54 -13.74 -0.46
CA TRP A 25 4.00 -12.39 -0.56
C TRP A 25 4.26 -11.57 0.71
N ARG A 26 3.98 -12.13 1.89
CA ARG A 26 4.13 -11.41 3.15
C ARG A 26 5.58 -10.98 3.38
N GLN A 27 6.49 -11.87 3.04
CA GLN A 27 7.92 -11.59 3.20
C GLN A 27 8.36 -10.47 2.26
N ARG A 28 7.88 -10.49 1.03
CA ARG A 28 8.22 -9.44 0.07
C ARG A 28 7.72 -8.08 0.54
N LYS A 29 6.51 -8.04 1.10
CA LYS A 29 5.94 -6.78 1.59
C LYS A 29 6.67 -6.29 2.82
N ALA A 30 7.06 -7.20 3.71
CA ALA A 30 7.84 -6.82 4.89
C ALA A 30 9.19 -6.23 4.49
N SER A 31 9.85 -6.84 3.49
CA SER A 31 11.12 -6.33 2.99
C SER A 31 10.98 -4.93 2.40
N TYR A 32 9.90 -4.70 1.68
CA TYR A 32 9.62 -3.39 1.11
C TYR A 32 9.45 -2.34 2.22
N LEU A 33 8.72 -2.69 3.28
CA LEU A 33 8.52 -1.78 4.40
C LEU A 33 9.83 -1.42 5.08
N GLU A 34 10.72 -2.41 5.26
CA GLU A 34 12.05 -2.14 5.80
C GLU A 34 12.83 -1.20 4.91
N HIS A 35 12.75 -1.43 3.61
CA HIS A 35 13.46 -0.61 2.64
C HIS A 35 13.01 0.85 2.72
N LEU A 36 11.73 1.08 2.94
CA LEU A 36 11.20 2.45 3.05
C LEU A 36 11.82 3.21 4.20
N GLN A 37 12.21 2.54 5.27
CA GLN A 37 12.76 3.21 6.44
C GLN A 37 14.08 3.91 6.15
N THR A 38 14.81 3.43 5.15
CA THR A 38 16.10 4.02 4.78
C THR A 38 16.10 4.58 3.36
N ALA A 39 14.93 4.69 2.75
CA ALA A 39 14.83 5.16 1.38
C ALA A 39 15.05 6.66 1.29
N SER A 40 15.47 7.13 0.10
CA SER A 40 15.63 8.55 -0.15
C SER A 40 14.28 9.25 -0.12
N GLN A 41 14.31 10.57 0.04
CA GLN A 41 13.08 11.35 0.02
C GLN A 41 12.34 11.24 -1.31
N GLU A 42 13.08 11.09 -2.40
CA GLU A 42 12.47 10.91 -3.70
C GLU A 42 11.71 9.59 -3.79
N VAL A 43 12.31 8.51 -3.30
CA VAL A 43 11.64 7.21 -3.27
C VAL A 43 10.42 7.26 -2.37
N LEU A 44 10.54 7.90 -1.21
CA LEU A 44 9.41 8.01 -0.29
C LEU A 44 8.26 8.79 -0.92
N ARG A 45 8.56 9.86 -1.64
CA ARG A 45 7.53 10.67 -2.27
C ARG A 45 6.78 9.88 -3.34
N VAL A 46 7.52 9.17 -4.19
CA VAL A 46 6.91 8.37 -5.24
C VAL A 46 6.10 7.23 -4.64
N SER A 47 6.65 6.56 -3.63
CA SER A 47 5.97 5.44 -2.99
C SER A 47 4.69 5.89 -2.30
N LEU A 48 4.75 7.01 -1.60
CA LEU A 48 3.57 7.52 -0.89
C LEU A 48 2.46 7.90 -1.86
N ALA A 49 2.81 8.59 -2.95
CA ALA A 49 1.84 8.96 -3.96
C ALA A 49 1.20 7.71 -4.59
N ASP A 50 2.02 6.71 -4.87
CA ASP A 50 1.53 5.47 -5.45
C ASP A 50 0.59 4.74 -4.50
N LYS A 51 0.97 4.64 -3.24
CA LYS A 51 0.14 3.92 -2.25
C LYS A 51 -1.15 4.67 -1.96
N LEU A 52 -1.10 5.98 -1.95
CA LEU A 52 -2.31 6.77 -1.77
C LEU A 52 -3.27 6.57 -2.95
N HIS A 53 -2.73 6.59 -4.16
CA HIS A 53 -3.54 6.34 -5.36
C HIS A 53 -4.18 4.94 -5.29
N ASN A 54 -3.39 3.94 -4.93
CA ASN A 54 -3.89 2.57 -4.84
C ASN A 54 -4.94 2.43 -3.74
N ALA A 55 -4.73 3.08 -2.60
CA ALA A 55 -5.69 3.03 -1.51
C ALA A 55 -7.01 3.67 -1.89
N ARG A 56 -6.95 4.79 -2.61
CA ARG A 56 -8.17 5.44 -3.11
C ARG A 56 -8.92 4.55 -4.08
N SER A 57 -8.18 3.85 -4.94
CA SER A 57 -8.81 2.91 -5.88
C SER A 57 -9.50 1.78 -5.14
N ILE A 58 -8.86 1.26 -4.09
CA ILE A 58 -9.47 0.21 -3.27
C ILE A 58 -10.75 0.74 -2.64
N LEU A 59 -10.72 1.95 -2.10
CA LEU A 59 -11.90 2.53 -1.48
C LEU A 59 -13.06 2.65 -2.46
N LEU A 60 -12.79 3.15 -3.65
CA LEU A 60 -13.82 3.30 -4.68
C LEU A 60 -14.38 1.94 -5.08
N ASP A 61 -13.51 0.98 -5.30
CA ASP A 61 -13.95 -0.36 -5.72
C ASP A 61 -14.71 -1.07 -4.61
N LEU A 62 -14.30 -0.85 -3.37
CA LEU A 62 -15.01 -1.43 -2.23
C LEU A 62 -16.42 -0.85 -2.13
N GLN A 63 -16.58 0.43 -2.39
CA GLN A 63 -17.90 1.06 -2.40
C GLN A 63 -18.79 0.52 -3.51
N ARG A 64 -18.19 0.14 -4.64
CA ARG A 64 -18.95 -0.32 -5.81
C ARG A 64 -19.19 -1.82 -5.82
N PHE A 65 -18.22 -2.60 -5.40
CA PHE A 65 -18.26 -4.07 -5.55
C PHE A 65 -18.25 -4.83 -4.22
N GLY A 66 -18.03 -4.15 -3.11
CA GLY A 66 -17.98 -4.80 -1.82
C GLY A 66 -16.77 -5.72 -1.69
N ASP A 67 -16.93 -6.77 -0.90
CA ASP A 67 -15.82 -7.66 -0.55
C ASP A 67 -15.22 -8.40 -1.73
N ALA A 68 -15.88 -8.39 -2.88
CA ALA A 68 -15.30 -9.03 -4.08
C ALA A 68 -13.98 -8.38 -4.48
N VAL A 69 -13.74 -7.14 -4.07
CA VAL A 69 -12.50 -6.43 -4.40
C VAL A 69 -11.26 -7.16 -3.87
N TRP A 70 -11.40 -7.86 -2.75
CA TRP A 70 -10.25 -8.50 -2.09
C TRP A 70 -9.71 -9.69 -2.85
N GLU A 71 -10.51 -10.26 -3.74
CA GLU A 71 -10.08 -11.42 -4.52
C GLU A 71 -8.96 -11.08 -5.51
N ARG A 72 -8.78 -9.81 -5.82
CA ARG A 72 -7.71 -9.37 -6.72
C ARG A 72 -6.34 -9.30 -6.04
N PHE A 73 -6.29 -9.38 -4.74
CA PHE A 73 -5.05 -9.16 -3.99
C PHE A 73 -4.51 -10.46 -3.42
N ASN A 74 -3.20 -10.66 -3.58
CA ASN A 74 -2.55 -11.89 -3.14
C ASN A 74 -2.70 -12.14 -1.64
N GLY A 75 -2.67 -11.09 -0.85
CA GLY A 75 -2.80 -11.21 0.59
C GLY A 75 -4.23 -11.30 1.08
N GLY A 76 -5.20 -11.13 0.19
CA GLY A 76 -6.60 -11.07 0.57
C GLY A 76 -6.91 -9.84 1.41
N LYS A 77 -8.07 -9.85 2.04
CA LYS A 77 -8.51 -8.72 2.85
C LYS A 77 -7.57 -8.42 4.01
N GLU A 78 -7.29 -9.43 4.82
CA GLU A 78 -6.48 -9.23 6.01
C GLU A 78 -5.04 -8.85 5.67
N GLY A 79 -4.46 -9.51 4.67
CA GLY A 79 -3.10 -9.21 4.25
C GLY A 79 -2.99 -7.80 3.68
N THR A 80 -3.97 -7.39 2.87
CA THR A 80 -3.97 -6.05 2.29
C THR A 80 -4.10 -4.99 3.37
N LEU A 81 -4.98 -5.19 4.35
CA LEU A 81 -5.13 -4.24 5.46
C LEU A 81 -3.86 -4.17 6.29
N TRP A 82 -3.27 -5.32 6.59
CA TRP A 82 -2.00 -5.33 7.31
C TRP A 82 -0.95 -4.52 6.58
N TYR A 83 -0.86 -4.72 5.27
CA TYR A 83 0.16 -4.05 4.47
C TYR A 83 -0.03 -2.54 4.49
N TYR A 84 -1.26 -2.07 4.26
CA TYR A 84 -1.52 -0.62 4.23
C TYR A 84 -1.40 0.03 5.60
N ARG A 85 -1.79 -0.66 6.66
CA ARG A 85 -1.57 -0.15 8.01
C ARG A 85 -0.08 -0.03 8.31
N SER A 86 0.68 -1.03 7.89
CA SER A 86 2.13 -1.02 8.08
C SER A 86 2.79 0.07 7.25
N ILE A 87 2.31 0.28 6.01
CA ILE A 87 2.79 1.38 5.18
C ILE A 87 2.55 2.71 5.86
N LEU A 88 1.36 2.91 6.39
CA LEU A 88 1.02 4.16 7.06
C LEU A 88 1.94 4.43 8.24
N GLU A 89 2.16 3.41 9.06
CA GLU A 89 3.05 3.55 10.21
C GLU A 89 4.48 3.87 9.78
N THR A 90 4.95 3.20 8.74
CA THR A 90 6.28 3.45 8.21
C THR A 90 6.42 4.88 7.71
N PHE A 91 5.45 5.34 6.91
CA PHE A 91 5.51 6.72 6.41
C PHE A 91 5.42 7.75 7.51
N ARG A 92 4.64 7.48 8.56
CA ARG A 92 4.57 8.40 9.70
C ARG A 92 5.92 8.59 10.36
N SER A 93 6.74 7.55 10.36
CA SER A 93 8.05 7.62 11.01
C SER A 93 9.12 8.27 10.13
N VAL A 94 8.94 8.33 8.82
CA VAL A 94 9.99 8.80 7.91
C VAL A 94 9.58 10.01 7.07
N SER A 95 8.34 10.47 7.16
CA SER A 95 7.84 11.56 6.33
C SER A 95 6.84 12.40 7.11
N ASP A 96 6.89 13.72 6.89
CA ASP A 96 5.88 14.62 7.45
C ASP A 96 5.00 15.22 6.36
N SER A 97 4.92 14.57 5.21
CA SER A 97 4.09 15.01 4.10
C SER A 97 2.62 14.99 4.47
N PRO A 98 1.84 16.00 4.01
CA PRO A 98 0.39 15.97 4.22
C PRO A 98 -0.27 14.76 3.58
N LEU A 99 0.37 14.13 2.59
CA LEU A 99 -0.19 12.94 1.96
C LEU A 99 -0.29 11.76 2.94
N VAL A 100 0.53 11.76 4.00
CA VAL A 100 0.42 10.74 5.03
C VAL A 100 -0.93 10.84 5.73
N ALA A 101 -1.37 12.05 6.04
CA ALA A 101 -2.68 12.24 6.66
C ALA A 101 -3.80 11.84 5.71
N GLU A 102 -3.64 12.10 4.41
CA GLU A 102 -4.63 11.66 3.44
C GLU A 102 -4.71 10.15 3.36
N LEU A 103 -3.57 9.48 3.39
CA LEU A 103 -3.55 8.02 3.39
C LEU A 103 -4.25 7.47 4.63
N ALA A 104 -4.00 8.08 5.79
CA ALA A 104 -4.66 7.67 7.02
C ALA A 104 -6.18 7.81 6.90
N TRP A 105 -6.63 8.91 6.32
CA TRP A 105 -8.07 9.14 6.13
C TRP A 105 -8.69 8.07 5.22
N VAL A 106 -8.02 7.78 4.09
CA VAL A 106 -8.53 6.78 3.16
C VAL A 106 -8.64 5.42 3.83
N LEU A 107 -7.61 5.03 4.60
CA LEU A 107 -7.63 3.75 5.29
C LEU A 107 -8.73 3.68 6.33
N GLN A 108 -9.00 4.77 7.03
CA GLN A 108 -10.10 4.82 7.97
C GLN A 108 -11.44 4.60 7.27
N ARG A 109 -11.61 5.19 6.09
CA ARG A 109 -12.83 4.99 5.32
C ARG A 109 -12.98 3.54 4.85
N ILE A 110 -11.89 2.94 4.42
CA ILE A 110 -11.92 1.54 3.99
C ILE A 110 -12.32 0.66 5.17
N GLU A 111 -11.72 0.88 6.33
CA GLU A 111 -12.02 0.08 7.52
C GLU A 111 -13.45 0.29 8.00
N ALA A 112 -13.97 1.50 7.85
CA ALA A 112 -15.36 1.77 8.21
C ALA A 112 -16.33 1.00 7.31
N LEU A 113 -16.03 0.93 6.02
CA LEU A 113 -16.87 0.17 5.09
C LEU A 113 -16.85 -1.32 5.41
N ILE A 114 -15.68 -1.83 5.78
CA ILE A 114 -15.55 -3.25 6.14
C ILE A 114 -16.36 -3.54 7.41
N ALA A 115 -16.26 -2.67 8.40
CA ALA A 115 -16.98 -2.84 9.65
C ALA A 115 -18.49 -2.81 9.42
N ASN A 116 -18.97 -1.89 8.57
CA ASN A 116 -20.38 -1.82 8.25
C ASN A 116 -20.87 -3.06 7.52
N SER A 117 -20.06 -3.56 6.61
CA SER A 117 -20.37 -4.78 5.88
C SER A 117 -20.52 -5.96 6.83
N GLY A 118 -19.60 -6.05 7.80
CA GLY A 118 -19.66 -7.11 8.79
C GLY A 118 -20.87 -7.03 9.66
N GLN A 119 -21.31 -5.81 9.99
CA GLN A 119 -22.49 -5.61 10.81
C GLN A 119 -23.77 -5.94 10.06
N ASP A 120 -23.77 -5.76 8.76
CA ASP A 120 -24.94 -6.05 7.93
C ASP A 120 -25.11 -7.53 7.67
N SER A 121 -24.10 -8.34 7.97
CA SER A 121 -24.18 -9.77 7.77
C SER A 121 -25.16 -10.39 8.77
N PRO A 122 -26.03 -11.26 8.29
CA PRO A 122 -26.96 -11.96 9.19
C PRO A 122 -26.23 -12.87 10.15
#